data_61d212b323efab97d14b3262860216c2
#
_entry.id   61d212b323efab97d14b3262860216c2
#
_cell.length_a   1.000
_cell.length_b   1.000
_cell.length_c   1.000
_cell.angle_alpha   90.00
_cell.angle_beta   90.00
_cell.angle_gamma   90.00
#
_symmetry.space_group_name_H-M   'P 1'
#
loop_
_entity.id
_entity.type
_entity.pdbx_description
1 polymer ?
#
loop_
_entity_poly.entity_id
_entity_poly.type
_entity_poly.pdbx_seq_one_letter_code
_entity_poly.pdbx_strand_id
1 'polypeptide(L)' 'MGKDELIIQLAKIALGVLIAGYFLWWSLEVLKRLPPAY' A
#
# COMPACT_ATOMS: atom_id res chain seq x y z
N MET A 1 6.14 -11.89 26.08
CA MET A 1 5.37 -11.89 24.90
C MET A 1 4.10 -11.15 25.13
N GLY A 2 3.49 -10.82 24.23
CA GLY A 2 2.26 -10.28 24.50
C GLY A 2 1.97 -9.05 23.72
N LYS A 3 1.55 -8.03 24.44
CA LYS A 3 1.04 -6.83 23.81
C LYS A 3 2.08 -6.15 22.90
N ASP A 4 3.31 -6.18 23.32
CA ASP A 4 4.34 -5.51 22.50
C ASP A 4 4.48 -6.16 21.14
N GLU A 5 4.51 -7.48 21.13
CA GLU A 5 4.60 -8.20 19.87
C GLU A 5 3.39 -7.96 19.00
N LEU A 6 2.22 -7.95 19.62
CA LEU A 6 1.01 -7.73 18.87
C LEU A 6 1.00 -6.34 18.23
N ILE A 7 1.43 -5.34 18.97
CA ILE A 7 1.47 -3.99 18.47
C ILE A 7 2.43 -3.89 17.28
N ILE A 8 3.59 -4.52 17.40
CA ILE A 8 4.56 -4.49 16.31
C ILE A 8 4.00 -5.18 15.07
N GLN A 9 3.32 -6.30 15.26
CA GLN A 9 2.72 -7.00 14.14
C GLN A 9 1.66 -6.15 13.46
N LEU A 10 0.82 -5.52 14.25
CA LEU A 10 -0.22 -4.66 13.70
C LEU A 10 0.38 -3.48 12.96
N ALA A 11 1.44 -2.91 13.50
CA ALA A 11 2.10 -1.80 12.85
C ALA A 11 2.69 -2.21 11.50
N LYS A 12 3.27 -3.40 11.45
CA LYS A 12 3.81 -3.91 10.21
C LYS A 12 2.73 -4.08 9.15
N ILE A 13 1.62 -4.67 9.56
CA ILE A 13 0.52 -4.91 8.63
C ILE A 13 -0.04 -3.58 8.13
N ALA A 14 -0.24 -2.64 9.05
CA ALA A 14 -0.76 -1.34 8.66
C ALA A 14 0.16 -0.64 7.67
N LEU A 15 1.46 -0.70 7.93
CA LEU A 15 2.42 -0.07 7.04
C LEU A 15 2.37 -0.71 5.66
N GLY A 16 2.31 -2.04 5.62
CA GLY A 16 2.23 -2.73 4.34
C GLY A 16 0.98 -2.39 3.57
N VAL A 17 -0.15 -2.31 4.25
CA VAL A 17 -1.41 -1.96 3.60
C VAL A 17 -1.35 -0.54 3.05
N LEU A 18 -0.77 0.37 3.83
CA LEU A 18 -0.66 1.77 3.37
C LEU A 18 0.21 1.86 2.12
N ILE A 19 1.34 1.18 2.14
CA ILE A 19 2.24 1.22 0.98
C ILE A 19 1.58 0.59 -0.23
N ALA A 20 0.94 -0.55 -0.04
CA ALA A 20 0.28 -1.22 -1.14
C ALA A 20 -0.85 -0.39 -1.71
N GLY A 21 -1.64 0.22 -0.84
CA GLY A 21 -2.73 1.08 -1.27
C GLY A 21 -2.24 2.28 -2.05
N TYR A 22 -1.18 2.90 -1.55
CA TYR A 22 -0.61 4.05 -2.22
C TYR A 22 -0.05 3.66 -3.58
N PHE A 23 0.63 2.52 -3.63
CA PHE A 23 1.19 2.05 -4.89
C PHE A 23 0.10 1.77 -5.91
N LEU A 24 -0.97 1.12 -5.47
CA LEU A 24 -2.09 0.82 -6.35
C LEU A 24 -2.73 2.09 -6.88
N TRP A 25 -2.97 3.05 -5.99
CA TRP A 25 -3.60 4.29 -6.40
C TRP A 25 -2.73 5.02 -7.41
N TRP A 26 -1.44 5.07 -7.16
CA TRP A 26 -0.51 5.75 -8.07
C TRP A 26 -0.48 5.06 -9.42
N SER A 27 -0.47 3.73 -9.41
CA SER A 27 -0.46 2.98 -10.66
C SER A 27 -1.69 3.28 -11.49
N LEU A 28 -2.84 3.32 -10.84
CA LEU A 28 -4.08 3.63 -11.55
C LEU A 28 -4.04 5.03 -12.12
N GLU A 29 -3.51 5.97 -11.37
CA GLU A 29 -3.42 7.33 -11.84
C GLU A 29 -2.52 7.43 -13.07
N VAL A 30 -1.39 6.77 -13.01
CA VAL A 30 -0.46 6.78 -14.14
C VAL A 30 -1.09 6.14 -15.36
N LEU A 31 -1.81 5.05 -15.16
CA LEU A 31 -2.49 4.39 -16.28
C LEU A 31 -3.51 5.29 -16.93
N LYS A 32 -4.23 6.06 -16.12
CA LYS A 32 -5.23 6.97 -16.66
C LYS A 32 -4.59 8.08 -17.46
N ARG A 33 -3.41 8.51 -17.06
CA ARG A 33 -2.74 9.60 -17.76
C ARG A 33 -2.07 9.15 -19.05
N LEU A 34 -1.72 7.88 -19.09
CA LEU A 34 -1.05 7.37 -20.29
C LEU A 34 -2.03 7.37 -21.46
N PRO A 35 -1.59 7.89 -22.61
CA PRO A 35 -2.44 7.84 -23.80
C PRO A 35 -2.50 6.42 -24.33
N PRO A 36 -3.57 6.10 -25.04
CA PRO A 36 -3.68 4.78 -25.64
C PRO A 36 -2.55 4.56 -26.64
N ALA A 37 -1.91 3.41 -26.49
CA ALA A 37 -0.75 3.14 -27.33
C ALA A 37 -1.12 3.06 -28.80
N TYR A 38 -2.38 2.80 -29.09
CA TYR A 38 -2.80 2.68 -30.50
C TYR A 38 -4.25 3.08 -30.72
#